data_51c2fe85fa1874712763ccff49fd00e3
#
_entry.id   51c2fe85fa1874712763ccff49fd00e3
#
_cell.length_a   1.000
_cell.length_b   1.000
_cell.length_c   1.000
_cell.angle_alpha   90.00
_cell.angle_beta   90.00
_cell.angle_gamma   90.00
#
_symmetry.space_group_name_H-M   'P 1'
#
loop_
_entity.id
_entity.type
_entity.pdbx_description
1 polymer ?
#
loop_
_entity_poly.entity_id
_entity_poly.type
_entity_poly.pdbx_seq_one_letter_code
_entity_poly.pdbx_strand_id
1 'polypeptide(L)'
;MKKLFLYISLGLILCNTGFARTTGCTDGDCDDGIGTWTYTDKTTYVGEWNNGLKHGQGTVTWPNGYIYVGEFKESKWDGQGTLTFPDGAKYIGEWRDGIMNGQGSLTSADGKVKKGIWRNGQIVESN
;
A
#
# COMPACT_ATOMS: atom_id res chain seq x y z
N MET A 1 34.89 -4.59 19.70
CA MET A 1 33.86 -5.46 19.15
C MET A 1 32.70 -5.70 20.12
N LYS A 2 32.97 -6.07 21.35
CA LYS A 2 31.93 -6.27 22.37
C LYS A 2 31.13 -4.99 22.68
N LYS A 3 31.76 -3.82 22.63
CA LYS A 3 31.10 -2.53 22.84
C LYS A 3 30.11 -2.18 21.73
N LEU A 4 30.41 -2.57 20.49
CA LEU A 4 29.52 -2.32 19.34
C LEU A 4 28.25 -3.16 19.44
N PHE A 5 28.38 -4.41 19.88
CA PHE A 5 27.22 -5.28 20.11
C PHE A 5 26.30 -4.74 21.23
N LEU A 6 26.93 -4.17 22.27
CA LEU A 6 26.15 -3.60 23.38
C LEU A 6 25.35 -2.38 22.94
N TYR A 7 25.88 -1.56 22.04
CA TYR A 7 25.18 -0.40 21.49
C TYR A 7 24.00 -0.81 20.60
N ILE A 8 24.17 -1.85 19.81
CA ILE A 8 23.10 -2.37 18.94
C ILE A 8 22.00 -2.98 19.80
N SER A 9 22.34 -3.75 20.83
CA SER A 9 21.34 -4.30 21.74
C SER A 9 20.66 -3.21 22.56
N LEU A 10 21.38 -2.16 22.95
CA LEU A 10 20.81 -1.03 23.68
C LEU A 10 19.85 -0.23 22.80
N GLY A 11 20.17 -0.04 21.52
CA GLY A 11 19.29 0.60 20.54
C GLY A 11 18.01 -0.20 20.32
N LEU A 12 18.11 -1.52 20.23
CA LEU A 12 16.97 -2.42 20.12
C LEU A 12 16.10 -2.42 21.38
N ILE A 13 16.73 -2.37 22.56
CA ILE A 13 16.03 -2.29 23.85
C ILE A 13 15.26 -0.97 23.96
N LEU A 14 15.85 0.15 23.51
CA LEU A 14 15.18 1.45 23.51
C LEU A 14 13.98 1.47 22.55
N CYS A 15 14.05 0.80 21.41
CA CYS A 15 12.89 0.62 20.53
C CYS A 15 11.79 -0.20 21.19
N ASN A 16 12.15 -1.18 22.03
CA ASN A 16 11.19 -2.06 22.69
C ASN A 16 10.58 -1.46 23.96
N THR A 17 11.15 -0.39 24.51
CA THR A 17 10.71 0.21 25.76
C THR A 17 9.78 1.42 25.60
N GLY A 18 8.93 1.42 24.58
CA GLY A 18 7.90 2.45 24.40
C GLY A 18 8.31 3.63 23.54
N PHE A 19 9.48 3.60 22.94
CA PHE A 19 9.93 4.57 21.95
C PHE A 19 9.68 4.10 20.52
N ALA A 20 8.73 3.18 20.32
CA ALA A 20 8.31 2.78 18.98
C ALA A 20 7.85 4.01 18.20
N ARG A 21 8.37 4.17 17.01
CA ARG A 21 7.94 5.26 16.13
C ARG A 21 6.46 5.10 15.81
N THR A 22 5.72 6.16 15.97
CA THR A 22 4.31 6.19 15.57
C THR A 22 4.12 6.69 14.15
N THR A 23 5.18 7.20 13.54
CA THR A 23 5.19 7.69 12.16
C THR A 23 6.53 7.34 11.50
N GLY A 24 6.55 7.33 10.18
CA GLY A 24 7.70 6.91 9.39
C GLY A 24 7.75 5.40 9.26
N CYS A 25 8.94 4.84 9.10
CA CYS A 25 9.11 3.39 9.08
C CYS A 25 8.93 2.85 10.50
N THR A 26 7.78 2.23 10.74
CA THR A 26 7.38 1.76 12.08
C THR A 26 7.69 0.29 12.29
N ASP A 27 7.93 -0.47 11.21
CA ASP A 27 8.31 -1.87 11.28
C ASP A 27 9.02 -2.30 9.99
N GLY A 28 9.94 -3.25 10.09
CA GLY A 28 10.64 -3.85 8.97
C GLY A 28 11.64 -2.92 8.30
N ASP A 29 11.81 -3.11 6.98
CA ASP A 29 12.76 -2.39 6.14
C ASP A 29 12.01 -1.59 5.08
N CYS A 30 11.92 -0.27 5.26
CA CYS A 30 11.23 0.63 4.35
C CYS A 30 12.17 1.26 3.31
N ASP A 31 13.29 0.63 3.06
CA ASP A 31 14.25 1.05 2.04
C ASP A 31 14.43 -0.04 0.98
N ASP A 32 14.85 -1.23 1.39
CA ASP A 32 15.06 -2.37 0.49
C ASP A 32 14.59 -3.67 1.15
N GLY A 33 13.31 -3.89 1.22
CA GLY A 33 12.76 -5.09 1.86
C GLY A 33 11.26 -4.99 2.07
N ILE A 34 10.77 -5.65 3.10
CA ILE A 34 9.36 -5.57 3.51
C ILE A 34 9.29 -4.71 4.76
N GLY A 35 8.45 -3.69 4.73
CA GLY A 35 8.31 -2.78 5.86
C GLY A 35 6.96 -2.10 5.93
N THR A 36 6.69 -1.52 7.10
CA THR A 36 5.48 -0.75 7.38
C THR A 36 5.84 0.71 7.57
N TRP A 37 5.23 1.56 6.77
CA TRP A 37 5.33 3.01 6.90
C TRP A 37 4.02 3.57 7.41
N THR A 38 4.07 4.38 8.45
CA THR A 38 2.92 5.07 9.02
C THR A 38 3.08 6.57 8.78
N TYR A 39 2.11 7.15 8.09
CA TYR A 39 2.06 8.60 7.82
C TYR A 39 1.48 9.35 9.00
N THR A 40 1.66 10.67 9.02
CA THR A 40 1.18 11.53 10.11
C THR A 40 -0.34 11.53 10.22
N ASP A 41 -1.07 11.31 9.12
CA ASP A 41 -2.53 11.21 9.09
C ASP A 41 -3.04 9.81 9.48
N LYS A 42 -2.15 8.89 9.89
CA LYS A 42 -2.43 7.49 10.24
C LYS A 42 -2.64 6.57 9.03
N THR A 43 -2.47 7.05 7.81
CA THR A 43 -2.36 6.17 6.64
C THR A 43 -1.18 5.22 6.84
N THR A 44 -1.35 3.95 6.49
CA THR A 44 -0.27 2.96 6.56
C THR A 44 -0.02 2.32 5.22
N TYR A 45 1.24 2.04 4.92
CA TYR A 45 1.64 1.16 3.84
C TYR A 45 2.38 -0.03 4.43
N VAL A 46 1.97 -1.23 4.06
CA VAL A 46 2.66 -2.48 4.41
C VAL A 46 2.98 -3.20 3.12
N GLY A 47 4.26 -3.43 2.84
CA GLY A 47 4.64 -4.12 1.62
C GLY A 47 6.11 -4.01 1.29
N GLU A 48 6.40 -4.25 0.02
CA GLU A 48 7.76 -4.27 -0.51
C GLU A 48 8.25 -2.85 -0.80
N TRP A 49 9.54 -2.66 -0.60
CA TRP A 49 10.24 -1.40 -0.81
C TRP A 49 11.47 -1.63 -1.67
N ASN A 50 11.80 -0.66 -2.52
CA ASN A 50 13.01 -0.64 -3.31
C ASN A 50 13.54 0.80 -3.37
N ASN A 51 14.75 1.00 -2.87
CA ASN A 51 15.40 2.32 -2.79
C ASN A 51 14.48 3.39 -2.14
N GLY A 52 13.78 3.04 -1.06
CA GLY A 52 12.90 3.94 -0.35
C GLY A 52 11.57 4.23 -1.04
N LEU A 53 11.26 3.52 -2.13
CA LEU A 53 10.01 3.65 -2.88
C LEU A 53 9.16 2.39 -2.73
N LYS A 54 7.85 2.57 -2.65
CA LYS A 54 6.92 1.44 -2.68
C LYS A 54 7.08 0.70 -4.00
N HIS A 55 7.19 -0.61 -3.94
CA HIS A 55 7.46 -1.46 -5.09
C HIS A 55 6.85 -2.84 -4.86
N GLY A 56 6.60 -3.61 -5.95
CA GLY A 56 6.04 -4.94 -5.79
C GLY A 56 4.68 -4.95 -5.11
N GLN A 57 4.43 -5.92 -4.25
CA GLN A 57 3.13 -6.08 -3.57
C GLN A 57 3.07 -5.24 -2.29
N GLY A 58 1.92 -4.58 -2.10
CA GLY A 58 1.71 -3.80 -0.90
C GLY A 58 0.24 -3.49 -0.62
N THR A 59 -0.02 -3.04 0.61
CA THR A 59 -1.33 -2.64 1.08
C THR A 59 -1.26 -1.26 1.67
N VAL A 60 -2.10 -0.35 1.17
CA VAL A 60 -2.31 0.98 1.78
C VAL A 60 -3.68 1.00 2.44
N THR A 61 -3.71 1.45 3.68
CA THR A 61 -4.94 1.63 4.45
C THR A 61 -5.04 3.09 4.87
N TRP A 62 -6.12 3.75 4.46
CA TRP A 62 -6.41 5.13 4.85
C TRP A 62 -7.39 5.18 6.01
N PRO A 63 -7.27 6.19 6.90
CA PRO A 63 -8.20 6.33 8.04
C PRO A 63 -9.66 6.50 7.63
N ASN A 64 -9.91 7.03 6.44
CA ASN A 64 -11.27 7.24 5.91
C ASN A 64 -11.93 5.99 5.34
N GLY A 65 -11.25 4.83 5.40
CA GLY A 65 -11.81 3.55 5.02
C GLY A 65 -11.44 3.04 3.63
N TYR A 66 -10.69 3.79 2.83
CA TYR A 66 -10.12 3.27 1.59
C TYR A 66 -9.02 2.26 1.89
N ILE A 67 -8.93 1.21 1.08
CA ILE A 67 -7.87 0.20 1.16
C ILE A 67 -7.45 -0.16 -0.27
N TYR A 68 -6.16 -0.07 -0.56
CA TYR A 68 -5.59 -0.58 -1.81
C TYR A 68 -4.70 -1.78 -1.50
N VAL A 69 -4.90 -2.87 -2.22
CA VAL A 69 -4.05 -4.08 -2.16
C VAL A 69 -3.62 -4.42 -3.58
N GLY A 70 -2.34 -4.37 -3.85
CA GLY A 70 -1.86 -4.72 -5.18
C GLY A 70 -0.43 -4.30 -5.46
N GLU A 71 -0.14 -4.16 -6.74
CA GLU A 71 1.20 -3.90 -7.23
C GLU A 71 1.52 -2.41 -7.22
N PHE A 72 2.78 -2.13 -6.89
CA PHE A 72 3.36 -0.79 -6.89
C PHE A 72 4.59 -0.75 -7.78
N LYS A 73 4.82 0.37 -8.41
CA LYS A 73 6.03 0.70 -9.13
C LYS A 73 6.37 2.15 -8.86
N GLU A 74 7.57 2.39 -8.30
CA GLU A 74 8.04 3.74 -7.97
C GLU A 74 6.98 4.56 -7.21
N SER A 75 6.42 3.94 -6.16
CA SER A 75 5.39 4.50 -5.26
C SER A 75 4.02 4.77 -5.89
N LYS A 76 3.77 4.29 -7.09
CA LYS A 76 2.47 4.42 -7.78
C LYS A 76 1.81 3.05 -7.93
N TRP A 77 0.48 3.03 -7.95
CA TRP A 77 -0.27 1.81 -8.28
C TRP A 77 -0.02 1.48 -9.74
N ASP A 78 0.48 0.30 -9.99
CA ASP A 78 0.86 -0.13 -11.35
C ASP A 78 0.83 -1.65 -11.42
N GLY A 79 0.02 -2.20 -12.32
CA GLY A 79 -0.23 -3.63 -12.42
C GLY A 79 -1.58 -4.02 -11.85
N GLN A 80 -1.69 -5.20 -11.28
CA GLN A 80 -2.95 -5.71 -10.71
C GLN A 80 -3.16 -5.17 -9.30
N GLY A 81 -4.39 -4.75 -9.00
CA GLY A 81 -4.72 -4.28 -7.67
C GLY A 81 -6.21 -4.17 -7.41
N THR A 82 -6.55 -4.13 -6.13
CA THR A 82 -7.92 -3.97 -5.64
C THR A 82 -8.00 -2.72 -4.79
N LEU A 83 -8.87 -1.79 -5.17
CA LEU A 83 -9.23 -0.64 -4.35
C LEU A 83 -10.61 -0.87 -3.74
N THR A 84 -10.68 -0.85 -2.43
CA THR A 84 -11.93 -0.92 -1.68
C THR A 84 -12.29 0.47 -1.19
N PHE A 85 -13.51 0.88 -1.46
CA PHE A 85 -14.07 2.17 -1.04
C PHE A 85 -14.72 2.05 0.34
N PRO A 86 -14.90 3.16 1.08
CA PRO A 86 -15.49 3.10 2.42
C PRO A 86 -16.88 2.50 2.49
N ASP A 87 -17.66 2.61 1.42
CA ASP A 87 -19.03 2.05 1.34
C ASP A 87 -19.07 0.56 0.97
N GLY A 88 -17.88 -0.06 0.78
CA GLY A 88 -17.76 -1.46 0.41
C GLY A 88 -17.69 -1.72 -1.10
N ALA A 89 -17.88 -0.70 -1.94
CA ALA A 89 -17.60 -0.82 -3.36
C ALA A 89 -16.13 -1.18 -3.58
N LYS A 90 -15.82 -1.85 -4.69
CA LYS A 90 -14.42 -2.18 -4.99
C LYS A 90 -14.16 -2.28 -6.49
N TYR A 91 -12.99 -1.84 -6.87
CA TYR A 91 -12.44 -2.06 -8.19
C TYR A 91 -11.35 -3.12 -8.12
N ILE A 92 -11.43 -4.12 -8.98
CA ILE A 92 -10.42 -5.17 -9.12
C ILE A 92 -9.96 -5.17 -10.57
N GLY A 93 -8.68 -4.91 -10.81
CA GLY A 93 -8.18 -4.90 -12.18
C GLY A 93 -6.82 -4.25 -12.33
N GLU A 94 -6.58 -3.78 -13.55
CA GLU A 94 -5.30 -3.20 -13.93
C GLU A 94 -5.21 -1.72 -13.61
N TRP A 95 -4.04 -1.31 -13.20
CA TRP A 95 -3.69 0.06 -12.84
C TRP A 95 -2.46 0.51 -13.61
N ARG A 96 -2.40 1.77 -13.94
CA ARG A 96 -1.21 2.41 -14.52
C ARG A 96 -1.07 3.80 -13.93
N ASP A 97 0.09 4.07 -13.33
CA ASP A 97 0.39 5.37 -12.72
C ASP A 97 -0.71 5.87 -11.77
N GLY A 98 -1.29 4.97 -10.97
CA GLY A 98 -2.32 5.30 -10.00
C GLY A 98 -3.73 5.43 -10.57
N ILE A 99 -3.96 5.08 -11.83
CA ILE A 99 -5.24 5.25 -12.53
C ILE A 99 -5.71 3.89 -13.04
N MET A 100 -7.02 3.63 -12.93
CA MET A 100 -7.64 2.43 -13.51
C MET A 100 -7.43 2.43 -15.02
N ASN A 101 -6.76 1.41 -15.53
CA ASN A 101 -6.38 1.35 -16.95
C ASN A 101 -6.16 -0.10 -17.36
N GLY A 102 -6.95 -0.59 -18.31
CA GLY A 102 -6.93 -1.97 -18.77
C GLY A 102 -8.18 -2.74 -18.32
N GLN A 103 -8.06 -4.05 -18.21
CA GLN A 103 -9.17 -4.90 -17.78
C GLN A 103 -9.48 -4.69 -16.30
N GLY A 104 -10.76 -4.55 -15.98
CA GLY A 104 -11.16 -4.37 -14.59
C GLY A 104 -12.66 -4.52 -14.37
N SER A 105 -13.01 -4.68 -13.11
CA SER A 105 -14.37 -4.86 -12.64
C SER A 105 -14.64 -3.96 -11.45
N LEU A 106 -15.62 -3.09 -11.57
CA LEU A 106 -16.10 -2.24 -10.48
C LEU A 106 -17.41 -2.80 -9.96
N THR A 107 -17.42 -3.18 -8.68
CA THR A 107 -18.64 -3.60 -7.98
C THR A 107 -19.07 -2.48 -7.04
N SER A 108 -20.26 -1.94 -7.25
CA SER A 108 -20.81 -0.92 -6.34
C SER A 108 -21.30 -1.52 -5.03
N ALA A 109 -21.54 -0.66 -4.04
CA ALA A 109 -21.99 -1.07 -2.70
C ALA A 109 -23.26 -1.92 -2.73
N ASP A 110 -24.16 -1.68 -3.72
CA ASP A 110 -25.40 -2.44 -3.93
C ASP A 110 -25.18 -3.77 -4.69
N GLY A 111 -23.93 -4.10 -5.05
CA GLY A 111 -23.59 -5.34 -5.74
C GLY A 111 -23.63 -5.28 -7.26
N LYS A 112 -23.96 -4.13 -7.86
CA LYS A 112 -23.94 -3.97 -9.32
C LYS A 112 -22.51 -3.98 -9.83
N VAL A 113 -22.27 -4.69 -10.94
CA VAL A 113 -20.95 -4.89 -11.52
C VAL A 113 -20.86 -4.22 -12.89
N LYS A 114 -19.79 -3.42 -13.07
CA LYS A 114 -19.36 -2.90 -14.37
C LYS A 114 -18.02 -3.53 -14.69
N LYS A 115 -17.97 -4.36 -15.72
CA LYS A 115 -16.78 -5.10 -16.11
C LYS A 115 -16.41 -4.77 -17.55
N GLY A 116 -15.16 -4.54 -17.83
CA GLY A 116 -14.69 -4.25 -19.17
C GLY A 116 -13.31 -3.60 -19.22
N ILE A 117 -13.11 -2.80 -20.26
CA ILE A 117 -11.87 -2.04 -20.48
C ILE A 117 -12.01 -0.66 -19.87
N TRP A 118 -11.03 -0.29 -19.08
CA TRP A 118 -10.93 1.01 -18.41
C TRP A 118 -9.80 1.83 -19.02
N ARG A 119 -10.00 3.12 -19.11
CA ARG A 119 -8.98 4.07 -19.58
C ARG A 119 -9.16 5.38 -18.85
N ASN A 120 -8.08 5.84 -18.22
CA ASN A 120 -8.08 7.08 -17.42
C ASN A 120 -9.20 7.10 -16.37
N GLY A 121 -9.43 5.97 -15.69
CA GLY A 121 -10.42 5.86 -14.63
C GLY A 121 -11.86 5.71 -15.09
N GLN A 122 -12.13 5.57 -16.39
CA GLN A 122 -13.46 5.42 -16.95
C GLN A 122 -13.57 4.15 -17.79
N ILE A 123 -14.75 3.50 -17.72
CA ILE A 123 -15.00 2.35 -18.56
C ILE A 123 -15.27 2.84 -20.00
N VAL A 124 -14.51 2.30 -20.96
CA VAL A 124 -14.62 2.66 -22.38
C VAL A 124 -15.21 1.55 -23.22
N GLU A 125 -15.22 0.31 -22.71
CA GLU A 125 -15.80 -0.85 -23.36
C GLU A 125 -16.31 -1.81 -22.29
N SER A 126 -17.60 -2.10 -22.28
CA SER A 126 -18.22 -3.02 -21.33
C SER A 126 -18.24 -4.44 -21.89
N ASN A 127 -17.95 -5.40 -21.03
CA ASN A 127 -18.09 -6.82 -21.35
C ASN A 127 -19.51 -7.29 -21.08
#